data_aada093087b2f5c4a746621eaaf0e000
#
_entry.id   aada093087b2f5c4a746621eaaf0e000
#
_cell.length_a   1.000
_cell.length_b   1.000
_cell.length_c   1.000
_cell.angle_alpha   90.00
_cell.angle_beta   90.00
_cell.angle_gamma   90.00
#
_symmetry.space_group_name_H-M   'P 1'
#
loop_
_entity.id
_entity.type
_entity.pdbx_description
1 polymer ?
#
loop_
_entity_poly.entity_id
_entity_poly.type
_entity_poly.pdbx_seq_one_letter_code
_entity_poly.pdbx_strand_id
1 'polypeptide(L)'
;MTDVLIPKKSHSSLVEKLRIIVLFHAMFNMNNKRVGREMVANAERLLQIPWEVYGGRKRHRAIECATNKVLTMDIARLEHRTSAICSNDAKSCYDRILHAIASICMRRMGVAKETCQMMFGTLAQVDHYVRTNFGDSATSYACIEIPFQGVYQGNGAGPGIWMLVSIPIINMLKAQGFGFKIINAMSKETFSFVCYAFVDDTDLVHSSPPNLDILDMMSEMQEVVDTWEGGLRASGGALVPSKSYWYLIHFKFQNNKWSYVSIADTPGSLSIQDVSGLN
;
A
#
# COMPACT_ATOMS: atom_id res chain seq x y z
N MET A 1 7.53 25.00 -7.77
CA MET A 1 6.53 24.05 -8.31
C MET A 1 5.15 24.60 -8.08
N THR A 2 4.13 24.08 -8.79
CA THR A 2 2.76 24.59 -8.63
C THR A 2 1.86 23.49 -8.11
N ASP A 3 1.21 23.73 -6.99
CA ASP A 3 0.29 22.80 -6.34
C ASP A 3 -1.15 23.11 -6.78
N VAL A 4 -1.71 22.23 -7.59
CA VAL A 4 -3.09 22.34 -8.05
C VAL A 4 -3.99 21.61 -7.08
N LEU A 5 -4.94 22.37 -6.48
CA LEU A 5 -5.89 21.86 -5.52
C LEU A 5 -7.15 21.37 -6.24
N ILE A 6 -7.39 20.06 -6.23
CA ILE A 6 -8.54 19.42 -6.88
C ILE A 6 -9.48 18.86 -5.80
N PRO A 7 -10.78 19.24 -5.79
CA PRO A 7 -11.73 18.65 -4.85
C PRO A 7 -11.85 17.13 -5.01
N LYS A 8 -11.74 16.39 -3.91
CA LYS A 8 -12.01 14.92 -3.87
C LYS A 8 -13.50 14.61 -4.02
N LYS A 9 -14.36 15.55 -3.63
CA LYS A 9 -15.82 15.48 -3.80
C LYS A 9 -16.30 16.78 -4.39
N SER A 10 -17.30 16.72 -5.28
CA SER A 10 -17.94 17.91 -5.84
C SER A 10 -18.44 18.83 -4.73
N HIS A 11 -18.26 20.12 -4.90
CA HIS A 11 -18.71 21.16 -3.98
C HIS A 11 -18.06 21.19 -2.57
N SER A 12 -16.93 20.49 -2.35
CA SER A 12 -16.20 20.61 -1.09
C SER A 12 -15.14 21.70 -1.19
N SER A 13 -15.23 22.70 -0.31
CA SER A 13 -14.22 23.78 -0.14
C SER A 13 -13.25 23.54 1.02
N LEU A 14 -13.40 22.43 1.75
CA LEU A 14 -12.51 22.08 2.86
C LEU A 14 -11.13 21.67 2.35
N VAL A 15 -10.08 22.29 2.87
CA VAL A 15 -8.69 22.07 2.44
C VAL A 15 -8.27 20.61 2.59
N GLU A 16 -8.66 19.96 3.68
CA GLU A 16 -8.38 18.53 3.92
C GLU A 16 -9.08 17.58 2.93
N LYS A 17 -10.12 18.06 2.24
CA LYS A 17 -10.84 17.32 1.18
C LYS A 17 -10.36 17.67 -0.23
N LEU A 18 -9.25 18.35 -0.34
CA LEU A 18 -8.58 18.61 -1.61
C LEU A 18 -7.51 17.55 -1.86
N ARG A 19 -7.32 17.24 -3.13
CA ARG A 19 -6.17 16.48 -3.62
C ARG A 19 -5.16 17.47 -4.15
N ILE A 20 -3.93 17.39 -3.69
CA ILE A 20 -2.84 18.24 -4.15
C ILE A 20 -2.12 17.50 -5.28
N ILE A 21 -2.16 18.06 -6.48
CA ILE A 21 -1.40 17.58 -7.63
C ILE A 21 -0.27 18.55 -7.88
N VAL A 22 0.96 18.09 -7.70
CA VAL A 22 2.14 18.92 -7.91
C VAL A 22 2.53 18.92 -9.38
N LEU A 23 2.51 20.10 -10.01
CA LEU A 23 3.02 20.30 -11.36
C LEU A 23 4.51 20.58 -11.32
N PHE A 24 5.26 19.61 -11.78
CA PHE A 24 6.71 19.69 -11.90
C PHE A 24 7.14 20.34 -13.20
N HIS A 25 8.33 20.91 -13.22
CA HIS A 25 8.96 21.28 -14.47
C HIS A 25 9.05 20.06 -15.41
N ALA A 26 8.69 20.24 -16.67
CA ALA A 26 8.50 19.14 -17.63
C ALA A 26 9.75 18.25 -17.75
N MET A 27 10.94 18.84 -17.87
CA MET A 27 12.20 18.10 -18.01
C MET A 27 12.53 17.28 -16.74
N PHE A 28 12.31 17.85 -15.55
CA PHE A 28 12.52 17.15 -14.31
C PHE A 28 11.56 15.96 -14.17
N ASN A 29 10.28 16.17 -14.46
CA ASN A 29 9.28 15.10 -14.37
C ASN A 29 9.48 14.00 -15.43
N MET A 30 9.92 14.38 -16.64
CA MET A 30 10.25 13.42 -17.70
C MET A 30 11.44 12.55 -17.28
N ASN A 31 12.47 13.13 -16.68
CA ASN A 31 13.61 12.38 -16.15
C ASN A 31 13.19 11.45 -15.01
N ASN A 32 12.40 11.94 -14.05
CA ASN A 32 11.85 11.11 -12.98
C ASN A 32 11.03 9.93 -13.52
N LYS A 33 10.19 10.17 -14.52
CA LYS A 33 9.40 9.13 -15.18
C LYS A 33 10.29 8.07 -15.84
N ARG A 34 11.39 8.48 -16.45
CA ARG A 34 12.39 7.58 -17.03
C ARG A 34 13.02 6.72 -15.94
N VAL A 35 13.56 7.35 -14.87
CA VAL A 35 14.16 6.65 -13.73
C VAL A 35 13.16 5.67 -13.12
N GLY A 36 11.91 6.09 -12.90
CA GLY A 36 10.85 5.24 -12.36
C GLY A 36 10.59 4.00 -13.23
N ARG A 37 10.53 4.16 -14.55
CA ARG A 37 10.34 3.04 -15.47
C ARG A 37 11.52 2.07 -15.49
N GLU A 38 12.74 2.59 -15.53
CA GLU A 38 13.96 1.79 -15.56
C GLU A 38 14.15 0.98 -14.27
N MET A 39 13.91 1.59 -13.10
CA MET A 39 14.03 0.87 -11.82
C MET A 39 12.97 -0.23 -11.67
N VAL A 40 11.72 0.01 -12.09
CA VAL A 40 10.67 -1.03 -12.05
C VAL A 40 11.01 -2.15 -13.04
N ALA A 41 11.45 -1.83 -14.27
CA ALA A 41 11.86 -2.83 -15.25
C ALA A 41 13.06 -3.66 -14.75
N ASN A 42 13.99 -3.05 -14.03
CA ASN A 42 15.10 -3.76 -13.41
C ASN A 42 14.65 -4.67 -12.27
N ALA A 43 13.74 -4.20 -11.41
CA ALA A 43 13.17 -4.98 -10.33
C ALA A 43 12.39 -6.22 -10.87
N GLU A 44 11.64 -6.06 -11.98
CA GLU A 44 10.99 -7.17 -12.70
C GLU A 44 12.02 -8.18 -13.22
N ARG A 45 13.05 -7.69 -13.92
CA ARG A 45 14.11 -8.56 -14.48
C ARG A 45 14.86 -9.35 -13.40
N LEU A 46 15.04 -8.75 -12.22
CA LEU A 46 15.69 -9.37 -11.06
C LEU A 46 14.74 -10.22 -10.20
N LEU A 47 13.48 -10.35 -10.59
CA LEU A 47 12.43 -11.07 -9.84
C LEU A 47 12.31 -10.58 -8.38
N GLN A 48 12.50 -9.29 -8.16
CA GLN A 48 12.44 -8.69 -6.82
C GLN A 48 11.03 -8.21 -6.44
N ILE A 49 10.12 -8.12 -7.42
CA ILE A 49 8.74 -7.70 -7.15
C ILE A 49 7.91 -8.91 -6.73
N PRO A 50 7.34 -8.91 -5.52
CA PRO A 50 6.48 -9.99 -5.06
C PRO A 50 5.24 -10.19 -5.96
N TRP A 51 4.71 -11.40 -6.00
CA TRP A 51 3.50 -11.75 -6.75
C TRP A 51 2.27 -10.94 -6.35
N GLU A 52 2.24 -10.51 -5.11
CA GLU A 52 1.18 -9.73 -4.49
C GLU A 52 1.03 -8.32 -5.06
N VAL A 53 2.06 -7.80 -5.73
CA VAL A 53 2.06 -6.45 -6.30
C VAL A 53 1.57 -6.49 -7.73
N TYR A 54 0.40 -5.90 -7.99
CA TYR A 54 -0.21 -5.80 -9.32
C TYR A 54 -0.07 -4.39 -9.90
N GLY A 55 -0.28 -3.37 -9.07
CA GLY A 55 -0.27 -1.97 -9.51
C GLY A 55 1.09 -1.50 -9.99
N GLY A 56 1.11 -0.67 -11.04
CA GLY A 56 2.33 -0.09 -11.59
C GLY A 56 3.20 -1.03 -12.44
N ARG A 57 2.83 -2.28 -12.60
CA ARG A 57 3.56 -3.30 -13.37
C ARG A 57 3.02 -3.43 -14.80
N LYS A 58 3.94 -3.66 -15.74
CA LYS A 58 3.57 -3.90 -17.13
C LYS A 58 2.83 -5.25 -17.25
N ARG A 59 1.71 -5.25 -17.97
CA ARG A 59 0.83 -6.42 -18.20
C ARG A 59 0.07 -6.94 -16.99
N HIS A 60 0.14 -6.26 -15.84
CA HIS A 60 -0.72 -6.53 -14.69
C HIS A 60 -1.87 -5.54 -14.65
N ARG A 61 -3.09 -6.03 -14.39
CA ARG A 61 -4.32 -5.24 -14.43
C ARG A 61 -5.06 -5.33 -13.09
N ALA A 62 -5.85 -4.31 -12.78
CA ALA A 62 -6.69 -4.32 -11.58
C ALA A 62 -7.67 -5.50 -11.54
N ILE A 63 -8.18 -5.90 -12.71
CA ILE A 63 -9.07 -7.06 -12.82
C ILE A 63 -8.39 -8.37 -12.41
N GLU A 64 -7.10 -8.54 -12.69
CA GLU A 64 -6.35 -9.74 -12.28
C GLU A 64 -6.18 -9.77 -10.75
N CYS A 65 -5.85 -8.63 -10.14
CA CYS A 65 -5.79 -8.47 -8.70
C CYS A 65 -7.15 -8.82 -8.05
N ALA A 66 -8.23 -8.24 -8.55
CA ALA A 66 -9.59 -8.50 -8.06
C ALA A 66 -10.01 -9.97 -8.24
N THR A 67 -9.72 -10.56 -9.41
CA THR A 67 -10.04 -11.96 -9.69
C THR A 67 -9.31 -12.89 -8.75
N ASN A 68 -8.00 -12.69 -8.54
CA ASN A 68 -7.21 -13.53 -7.64
C ASN A 68 -7.66 -13.40 -6.19
N LYS A 69 -8.06 -12.21 -5.75
CA LYS A 69 -8.68 -12.00 -4.43
C LYS A 69 -9.99 -12.79 -4.28
N VAL A 70 -10.87 -12.72 -5.28
CA VAL A 70 -12.14 -13.48 -5.27
C VAL A 70 -11.88 -14.98 -5.25
N LEU A 71 -10.99 -15.49 -6.10
CA LEU A 71 -10.62 -16.91 -6.13
C LEU A 71 -10.05 -17.40 -4.79
N THR A 72 -9.25 -16.58 -4.11
CA THR A 72 -8.74 -16.92 -2.77
C THR A 72 -9.87 -17.03 -1.74
N MET A 73 -10.83 -16.11 -1.79
CA MET A 73 -12.04 -16.19 -0.94
C MET A 73 -12.87 -17.43 -1.26
N ASP A 74 -13.01 -17.80 -2.53
CA ASP A 74 -13.76 -18.99 -2.93
C ASP A 74 -13.05 -20.27 -2.51
N ILE A 75 -11.73 -20.33 -2.58
CA ILE A 75 -10.93 -21.45 -2.04
C ILE A 75 -11.16 -21.57 -0.53
N ALA A 76 -11.09 -20.45 0.22
CA ALA A 76 -11.37 -20.44 1.65
C ALA A 76 -12.74 -21.00 1.99
N ARG A 77 -13.78 -20.62 1.20
CA ARG A 77 -15.14 -21.12 1.36
C ARG A 77 -15.25 -22.61 1.05
N LEU A 78 -14.66 -23.06 -0.05
CA LEU A 78 -14.69 -24.48 -0.46
C LEU A 78 -13.99 -25.40 0.54
N GLU A 79 -12.90 -24.93 1.11
CA GLU A 79 -12.11 -25.65 2.11
C GLU A 79 -12.61 -25.47 3.54
N HIS A 80 -13.66 -24.67 3.75
CA HIS A 80 -14.16 -24.24 5.08
C HIS A 80 -13.04 -23.68 5.96
N ARG A 81 -12.07 -23.01 5.36
CA ARG A 81 -10.89 -22.48 6.00
C ARG A 81 -11.20 -21.14 6.66
N THR A 82 -10.86 -20.99 7.93
CA THR A 82 -10.92 -19.71 8.61
C THR A 82 -9.88 -18.77 8.02
N SER A 83 -10.32 -17.61 7.55
CA SER A 83 -9.48 -16.62 6.87
C SER A 83 -9.97 -15.21 7.15
N ALA A 84 -9.08 -14.26 7.17
CA ALA A 84 -9.41 -12.85 7.28
C ALA A 84 -8.76 -12.03 6.16
N ILE A 85 -9.45 -10.98 5.75
CA ILE A 85 -8.95 -9.98 4.81
C ILE A 85 -9.15 -8.61 5.44
N CYS A 86 -8.07 -7.83 5.53
CA CYS A 86 -8.12 -6.44 5.97
C CYS A 86 -7.78 -5.52 4.81
N SER A 87 -8.79 -4.78 4.34
CA SER A 87 -8.61 -3.72 3.35
C SER A 87 -8.20 -2.46 4.05
N ASN A 88 -7.09 -1.86 3.66
CA ASN A 88 -6.55 -0.68 4.30
C ASN A 88 -6.21 0.42 3.29
N ASP A 89 -6.41 1.67 3.70
CA ASP A 89 -6.15 2.89 2.93
C ASP A 89 -4.90 3.58 3.51
N ALA A 90 -3.86 3.70 2.70
CA ALA A 90 -2.65 4.42 3.08
C ALA A 90 -2.86 5.93 2.98
N LYS A 91 -2.65 6.63 4.09
CA LYS A 91 -2.84 8.09 4.17
C LYS A 91 -1.80 8.83 3.36
N SER A 92 -2.24 9.50 2.26
CA SER A 92 -1.37 10.34 1.43
C SER A 92 -0.05 9.64 1.07
N CYS A 93 -0.14 8.42 0.56
CA CYS A 93 0.98 7.49 0.41
C CYS A 93 2.22 8.14 -0.22
N TYR A 94 2.06 8.91 -1.31
CA TYR A 94 3.18 9.57 -1.99
C TYR A 94 3.78 10.74 -1.21
N ASP A 95 2.96 11.47 -0.45
CA ASP A 95 3.37 12.68 0.24
C ASP A 95 4.10 12.39 1.56
N ARG A 96 4.08 11.14 2.00
CA ARG A 96 4.63 10.72 3.28
C ARG A 96 5.91 9.89 3.18
N ILE A 97 6.28 9.43 1.99
CA ILE A 97 7.48 8.61 1.80
C ILE A 97 8.74 9.38 2.24
N LEU A 98 9.48 8.82 3.17
CA LEU A 98 10.78 9.37 3.58
C LEU A 98 11.81 9.22 2.46
N HIS A 99 12.45 10.31 2.07
CA HIS A 99 13.45 10.32 1.00
C HIS A 99 14.62 9.36 1.25
N ALA A 100 15.03 9.20 2.51
CA ALA A 100 16.10 8.27 2.90
C ALA A 100 15.70 6.81 2.59
N ILE A 101 14.49 6.39 3.00
CA ILE A 101 13.99 5.04 2.76
C ILE A 101 13.79 4.79 1.26
N ALA A 102 13.18 5.74 0.56
CA ALA A 102 13.02 5.66 -0.89
C ALA A 102 14.37 5.52 -1.60
N SER A 103 15.39 6.31 -1.19
CA SER A 103 16.74 6.25 -1.76
C SER A 103 17.38 4.87 -1.55
N ILE A 104 17.22 4.26 -0.37
CA ILE A 104 17.75 2.90 -0.09
C ILE A 104 17.07 1.89 -1.01
N CYS A 105 15.75 1.92 -1.13
CA CYS A 105 14.98 1.00 -1.98
C CYS A 105 15.34 1.17 -3.47
N MET A 106 15.45 2.41 -3.96
CA MET A 106 15.84 2.70 -5.33
C MET A 106 17.26 2.23 -5.65
N ARG A 107 18.21 2.49 -4.75
CA ARG A 107 19.61 2.06 -4.91
C ARG A 107 19.74 0.54 -4.92
N ARG A 108 18.95 -0.17 -4.13
CA ARG A 108 18.88 -1.64 -4.19
C ARG A 108 18.47 -2.14 -5.59
N MET A 109 17.65 -1.38 -6.31
CA MET A 109 17.22 -1.69 -7.69
C MET A 109 18.17 -1.11 -8.76
N GLY A 110 19.36 -0.68 -8.38
CA GLY A 110 20.40 -0.24 -9.31
C GLY A 110 20.37 1.24 -9.69
N VAL A 111 19.55 2.07 -9.03
CA VAL A 111 19.56 3.50 -9.25
C VAL A 111 20.82 4.10 -8.61
N ALA A 112 21.59 4.88 -9.38
CA ALA A 112 22.81 5.52 -8.90
C ALA A 112 22.52 6.49 -7.74
N LYS A 113 23.46 6.59 -6.81
CA LYS A 113 23.37 7.48 -5.64
C LYS A 113 23.10 8.93 -6.04
N GLU A 114 23.83 9.39 -7.04
CA GLU A 114 23.76 10.76 -7.56
C GLU A 114 22.38 11.07 -8.13
N THR A 115 21.75 10.10 -8.79
CA THR A 115 20.36 10.22 -9.30
C THR A 115 19.37 10.39 -8.16
N CYS A 116 19.50 9.59 -7.10
CA CYS A 116 18.65 9.72 -5.91
C CYS A 116 18.89 11.08 -5.22
N GLN A 117 20.15 11.50 -5.05
CA GLN A 117 20.50 12.78 -4.45
C GLN A 117 19.94 13.96 -5.25
N MET A 118 20.07 13.93 -6.58
CA MET A 118 19.53 14.96 -7.45
C MET A 118 17.99 15.01 -7.35
N MET A 119 17.31 13.86 -7.43
CA MET A 119 15.85 13.80 -7.35
C MET A 119 15.33 14.31 -6.00
N PHE A 120 15.79 13.73 -4.90
CA PHE A 120 15.30 14.07 -3.56
C PHE A 120 15.82 15.41 -3.05
N GLY A 121 17.05 15.81 -3.42
CA GLY A 121 17.56 17.14 -3.13
C GLY A 121 16.73 18.24 -3.80
N THR A 122 16.32 18.00 -5.05
CA THR A 122 15.37 18.91 -5.73
C THR A 122 14.03 18.94 -5.02
N LEU A 123 13.42 17.78 -4.70
CA LEU A 123 12.12 17.73 -4.05
C LEU A 123 12.11 18.39 -2.66
N ALA A 124 13.19 18.29 -1.92
CA ALA A 124 13.33 18.88 -0.58
C ALA A 124 13.52 20.40 -0.57
N GLN A 125 13.94 21.01 -1.69
CA GLN A 125 14.35 22.42 -1.76
C GLN A 125 13.44 23.26 -2.65
N VAL A 126 12.32 22.73 -3.12
CA VAL A 126 11.43 23.48 -4.01
C VAL A 126 10.53 24.45 -3.26
N ASP A 127 10.35 25.61 -3.87
CA ASP A 127 9.27 26.51 -3.54
C ASP A 127 7.98 26.07 -4.17
N HIS A 128 6.91 26.08 -3.40
CA HIS A 128 5.57 25.69 -3.82
C HIS A 128 4.67 26.91 -3.98
N TYR A 129 3.95 26.99 -5.09
CA TYR A 129 2.91 27.99 -5.35
C TYR A 129 1.56 27.28 -5.43
N VAL A 130 0.56 27.84 -4.76
CA VAL A 130 -0.79 27.27 -4.78
C VAL A 130 -1.55 27.81 -5.99
N ARG A 131 -2.12 26.91 -6.80
CA ARG A 131 -3.00 27.26 -7.92
C ARG A 131 -4.44 26.94 -7.60
N THR A 132 -5.29 27.92 -7.76
CA THR A 132 -6.75 27.80 -7.65
C THR A 132 -7.42 28.30 -8.91
N ASN A 133 -8.75 28.26 -8.98
CA ASN A 133 -9.52 28.84 -10.08
C ASN A 133 -9.35 30.37 -10.20
N PHE A 134 -8.83 31.04 -9.18
CA PHE A 134 -8.59 32.48 -9.15
C PHE A 134 -7.16 32.85 -9.56
N GLY A 135 -6.32 31.88 -9.90
CA GLY A 135 -4.93 32.08 -10.28
C GLY A 135 -3.94 31.46 -9.33
N ASP A 136 -2.66 31.81 -9.52
CA ASP A 136 -1.54 31.37 -8.70
C ASP A 136 -1.37 32.29 -7.50
N SER A 137 -0.91 31.74 -6.36
CA SER A 137 -0.55 32.54 -5.19
C SER A 137 0.59 33.51 -5.52
N ALA A 138 0.51 34.73 -4.98
CA ALA A 138 1.55 35.73 -5.15
C ALA A 138 2.86 35.37 -4.41
N THR A 139 2.76 34.53 -3.37
CA THR A 139 3.89 34.08 -2.55
C THR A 139 4.03 32.58 -2.63
N SER A 140 5.28 32.11 -2.58
CA SER A 140 5.59 30.69 -2.41
C SER A 140 5.60 30.31 -0.93
N TYR A 141 5.44 29.02 -0.67
CA TYR A 141 5.76 28.43 0.63
C TYR A 141 6.88 27.40 0.47
N ALA A 142 7.78 27.38 1.45
CA ALA A 142 8.85 26.41 1.56
C ALA A 142 9.07 26.13 3.04
N CYS A 143 9.61 24.96 3.35
CA CYS A 143 10.04 24.68 4.72
C CYS A 143 11.57 24.86 4.80
N ILE A 144 12.01 25.83 5.59
CA ILE A 144 13.43 26.16 5.74
C ILE A 144 14.07 25.28 6.82
N GLU A 145 13.36 24.99 7.90
CA GLU A 145 13.89 24.26 9.06
C GLU A 145 13.80 22.74 8.88
N ILE A 146 12.68 22.25 8.31
CA ILE A 146 12.45 20.82 8.09
C ILE A 146 12.18 20.63 6.60
N PRO A 147 13.10 20.01 5.83
CA PRO A 147 12.90 19.76 4.41
C PRO A 147 11.63 18.94 4.15
N PHE A 148 10.90 19.29 3.11
CA PHE A 148 9.74 18.52 2.70
C PHE A 148 10.11 17.07 2.41
N GLN A 149 9.26 16.15 2.84
CA GLN A 149 9.33 14.73 2.51
C GLN A 149 8.30 14.40 1.45
N GLY A 150 8.31 13.16 0.99
CA GLY A 150 7.38 12.69 0.00
C GLY A 150 7.87 12.83 -1.43
N VAL A 151 7.21 12.08 -2.29
CA VAL A 151 7.51 12.07 -3.74
C VAL A 151 6.46 12.80 -4.56
N TYR A 152 5.40 13.23 -3.92
CA TYR A 152 4.25 14.01 -4.39
C TYR A 152 3.42 13.34 -5.50
N GLN A 153 2.12 13.59 -5.48
CA GLN A 153 1.21 13.24 -6.57
C GLN A 153 1.50 14.13 -7.78
N GLY A 154 1.83 13.50 -8.91
CA GLY A 154 2.28 14.18 -10.15
C GLY A 154 3.72 13.85 -10.52
N ASN A 155 4.52 13.29 -9.60
CA ASN A 155 5.86 12.80 -9.89
C ASN A 155 5.80 11.52 -10.73
N GLY A 156 6.46 11.53 -11.89
CA GLY A 156 6.48 10.39 -12.79
C GLY A 156 7.17 9.13 -12.25
N ALA A 157 7.99 9.24 -11.20
CA ALA A 157 8.59 8.12 -10.49
C ALA A 157 7.76 7.63 -9.28
N GLY A 158 6.77 8.42 -8.83
CA GLY A 158 6.00 8.16 -7.61
C GLY A 158 5.47 6.74 -7.47
N PRO A 159 4.69 6.21 -8.44
CA PRO A 159 4.15 4.85 -8.36
C PRO A 159 5.24 3.78 -8.25
N GLY A 160 6.34 3.94 -8.98
CA GLY A 160 7.49 3.02 -8.89
C GLY A 160 8.19 3.08 -7.54
N ILE A 161 8.40 4.27 -6.99
CA ILE A 161 9.01 4.44 -5.67
C ILE A 161 8.13 3.83 -4.59
N TRP A 162 6.82 4.08 -4.62
CA TRP A 162 5.86 3.47 -3.68
C TRP A 162 5.95 1.93 -3.72
N MET A 163 5.92 1.35 -4.93
CA MET A 163 6.08 -0.08 -5.12
C MET A 163 7.36 -0.60 -4.46
N LEU A 164 8.51 0.05 -4.72
CA LEU A 164 9.78 -0.41 -4.16
C LEU A 164 9.85 -0.28 -2.63
N VAL A 165 9.19 0.71 -2.05
CA VAL A 165 9.08 0.88 -0.60
C VAL A 165 8.16 -0.18 0.02
N SER A 166 7.13 -0.62 -0.69
CA SER A 166 6.20 -1.67 -0.23
C SER A 166 6.83 -3.06 -0.21
N ILE A 167 7.80 -3.35 -1.10
CA ILE A 167 8.45 -4.67 -1.21
C ILE A 167 9.03 -5.18 0.12
N PRO A 168 9.85 -4.40 0.87
CA PRO A 168 10.37 -4.85 2.15
C PRO A 168 9.28 -5.18 3.17
N ILE A 169 8.18 -4.42 3.18
CA ILE A 169 7.07 -4.63 4.12
C ILE A 169 6.35 -5.94 3.78
N ILE A 170 6.06 -6.19 2.50
CA ILE A 170 5.48 -7.44 2.04
C ILE A 170 6.39 -8.63 2.38
N ASN A 171 7.69 -8.49 2.15
CA ASN A 171 8.66 -9.55 2.47
C ASN A 171 8.77 -9.80 3.97
N MET A 172 8.61 -8.80 4.81
CA MET A 172 8.57 -8.95 6.26
C MET A 172 7.37 -9.80 6.71
N LEU A 173 6.18 -9.56 6.17
CA LEU A 173 5.00 -10.39 6.42
C LEU A 173 5.24 -11.85 6.00
N LYS A 174 5.83 -12.07 4.84
CA LYS A 174 6.18 -13.43 4.36
C LYS A 174 7.20 -14.12 5.27
N ALA A 175 8.21 -13.40 5.73
CA ALA A 175 9.25 -13.94 6.59
C ALA A 175 8.71 -14.37 7.96
N GLN A 176 7.64 -13.74 8.44
CA GLN A 176 6.92 -14.13 9.65
C GLN A 176 5.95 -15.30 9.43
N GLY A 177 5.82 -15.79 8.19
CA GLY A 177 4.98 -16.94 7.87
C GLY A 177 3.49 -16.63 7.68
N PHE A 178 3.12 -15.36 7.68
CA PHE A 178 1.75 -14.92 7.43
C PHE A 178 1.29 -15.20 6.01
N GLY A 179 0.01 -15.07 5.79
CA GLY A 179 -0.62 -15.14 4.48
C GLY A 179 -1.59 -16.30 4.30
N PHE A 180 -2.17 -16.35 3.12
CA PHE A 180 -3.02 -17.43 2.67
C PHE A 180 -2.19 -18.43 1.87
N LYS A 181 -2.17 -19.70 2.29
CA LYS A 181 -1.38 -20.76 1.65
C LYS A 181 -2.28 -21.61 0.77
N ILE A 182 -1.90 -21.77 -0.48
CA ILE A 182 -2.57 -22.63 -1.47
C ILE A 182 -1.61 -23.73 -1.89
N ILE A 183 -2.05 -24.98 -1.82
CA ILE A 183 -1.28 -26.11 -2.28
C ILE A 183 -1.80 -26.52 -3.65
N ASN A 184 -0.95 -26.48 -4.66
CA ASN A 184 -1.29 -26.98 -5.98
C ASN A 184 -1.57 -28.49 -5.92
N ALA A 185 -2.75 -28.91 -6.34
CA ALA A 185 -3.17 -30.32 -6.25
C ALA A 185 -2.29 -31.26 -7.07
N MET A 186 -1.71 -30.78 -8.18
CA MET A 186 -0.87 -31.57 -9.08
C MET A 186 0.61 -31.53 -8.71
N SER A 187 1.21 -30.31 -8.66
CA SER A 187 2.64 -30.16 -8.38
C SER A 187 3.00 -30.28 -6.91
N LYS A 188 2.01 -30.19 -6.00
CA LYS A 188 2.19 -30.13 -4.55
C LYS A 188 2.99 -28.89 -4.07
N GLU A 189 3.26 -27.95 -4.96
CA GLU A 189 3.90 -26.69 -4.61
C GLU A 189 2.97 -25.82 -3.75
N THR A 190 3.55 -25.18 -2.77
CA THR A 190 2.82 -24.25 -1.89
C THR A 190 3.06 -22.82 -2.36
N PHE A 191 1.97 -22.12 -2.62
CA PHE A 191 1.96 -20.69 -2.87
C PHE A 191 1.43 -19.98 -1.62
N SER A 192 2.06 -18.88 -1.25
CA SER A 192 1.61 -18.05 -0.14
C SER A 192 1.43 -16.62 -0.60
N PHE A 193 0.28 -16.03 -0.25
CA PHE A 193 -0.06 -14.64 -0.52
C PHE A 193 -0.32 -13.94 0.80
N VAL A 194 0.35 -12.82 1.04
CA VAL A 194 0.16 -12.01 2.26
C VAL A 194 -0.75 -10.80 2.02
N CYS A 195 -0.88 -10.39 0.76
CA CYS A 195 -1.75 -9.28 0.39
C CYS A 195 -2.10 -9.29 -1.10
N TYR A 196 -3.00 -8.40 -1.49
CA TYR A 196 -3.28 -7.98 -2.85
C TYR A 196 -3.05 -6.48 -2.93
N ALA A 197 -1.95 -6.06 -3.57
CA ALA A 197 -1.54 -4.66 -3.64
C ALA A 197 -1.74 -4.09 -5.05
N PHE A 198 -2.55 -3.06 -5.16
CA PHE A 198 -2.74 -2.30 -6.39
C PHE A 198 -2.50 -0.82 -6.14
N VAL A 199 -1.27 -0.38 -6.36
CA VAL A 199 -0.73 0.94 -6.04
C VAL A 199 -0.81 1.17 -4.53
N ASP A 200 -1.65 2.07 -4.04
CA ASP A 200 -1.88 2.40 -2.63
C ASP A 200 -2.96 1.56 -1.95
N ASP A 201 -3.85 0.97 -2.73
CA ASP A 201 -4.85 0.03 -2.21
C ASP A 201 -4.19 -1.32 -1.88
N THR A 202 -4.28 -1.74 -0.63
CA THR A 202 -3.71 -3.00 -0.18
C THR A 202 -4.71 -3.77 0.68
N ASP A 203 -4.99 -4.99 0.26
CA ASP A 203 -5.81 -5.94 1.02
C ASP A 203 -4.89 -7.00 1.63
N LEU A 204 -4.65 -6.92 2.92
CA LEU A 204 -3.91 -7.94 3.67
C LEU A 204 -4.76 -9.19 3.79
N VAL A 205 -4.15 -10.35 3.64
CA VAL A 205 -4.86 -11.64 3.75
C VAL A 205 -4.08 -12.60 4.62
N HIS A 206 -4.81 -13.31 5.48
CA HIS A 206 -4.26 -14.37 6.31
C HIS A 206 -5.27 -15.51 6.47
N SER A 207 -4.76 -16.72 6.64
CA SER A 207 -5.55 -17.91 6.94
C SER A 207 -4.84 -18.77 7.96
N SER A 208 -5.54 -19.12 9.00
CA SER A 208 -5.05 -20.05 10.02
C SER A 208 -5.11 -21.51 9.54
N PRO A 209 -4.33 -22.41 10.17
CA PRO A 209 -4.50 -23.85 9.99
C PRO A 209 -5.93 -24.30 10.30
N PRO A 210 -6.40 -25.42 9.74
CA PRO A 210 -7.68 -26.01 10.09
C PRO A 210 -7.76 -26.26 11.62
N ASN A 211 -8.91 -25.94 12.20
CA ASN A 211 -9.23 -26.11 13.64
C ASN A 211 -8.67 -25.05 14.60
N LEU A 212 -8.11 -23.95 14.12
CA LEU A 212 -7.79 -22.83 14.99
C LEU A 212 -9.08 -22.11 15.41
N ASP A 213 -9.14 -21.64 16.65
CA ASP A 213 -10.26 -20.84 17.14
C ASP A 213 -10.32 -19.48 16.42
N ILE A 214 -11.49 -18.91 16.39
CA ILE A 214 -11.74 -17.60 15.75
C ILE A 214 -10.95 -16.49 16.46
N LEU A 215 -10.77 -16.57 17.77
CA LEU A 215 -9.99 -15.60 18.54
C LEU A 215 -8.50 -15.66 18.19
N ASP A 216 -7.96 -16.86 18.02
CA ASP A 216 -6.58 -17.03 17.59
C ASP A 216 -6.37 -16.46 16.19
N MET A 217 -7.32 -16.72 15.27
CA MET A 217 -7.30 -16.14 13.93
C MET A 217 -7.32 -14.61 13.95
N MET A 218 -8.12 -14.03 14.83
CA MET A 218 -8.18 -12.57 14.99
C MET A 218 -6.87 -12.02 15.55
N SER A 219 -6.26 -12.71 16.50
CA SER A 219 -4.94 -12.35 17.05
C SER A 219 -3.87 -12.38 15.98
N GLU A 220 -3.80 -13.46 15.19
CA GLU A 220 -2.87 -13.56 14.07
C GLU A 220 -3.09 -12.47 13.02
N MET A 221 -4.36 -12.16 12.69
CA MET A 221 -4.66 -11.09 11.75
C MET A 221 -4.31 -9.70 12.29
N GLN A 222 -4.44 -9.49 13.62
CA GLN A 222 -3.97 -8.27 14.25
C GLN A 222 -2.45 -8.13 14.11
N GLU A 223 -1.68 -9.19 14.32
CA GLU A 223 -0.23 -9.18 14.12
C GLU A 223 0.16 -8.87 12.66
N VAL A 224 -0.61 -9.36 11.68
CA VAL A 224 -0.44 -9.00 10.26
C VAL A 224 -0.63 -7.50 10.05
N VAL A 225 -1.71 -6.94 10.62
CA VAL A 225 -2.02 -5.50 10.51
C VAL A 225 -0.94 -4.67 11.20
N ASP A 226 -0.53 -5.04 12.41
CA ASP A 226 0.50 -4.33 13.19
C ASP A 226 1.85 -4.35 12.47
N THR A 227 2.22 -5.49 11.88
CA THR A 227 3.45 -5.62 11.08
C THR A 227 3.43 -4.73 9.85
N TRP A 228 2.31 -4.71 9.11
CA TRP A 228 2.13 -3.83 7.95
C TRP A 228 2.17 -2.37 8.35
N GLU A 229 1.43 -1.99 9.39
CA GLU A 229 1.39 -0.62 9.90
C GLU A 229 2.76 -0.16 10.39
N GLY A 230 3.47 -1.00 11.14
CA GLY A 230 4.83 -0.71 11.62
C GLY A 230 5.80 -0.46 10.46
N GLY A 231 5.73 -1.27 9.40
CA GLY A 231 6.51 -1.08 8.19
C GLY A 231 6.17 0.21 7.45
N LEU A 232 4.87 0.54 7.34
CA LEU A 232 4.43 1.82 6.77
C LEU A 232 4.95 3.01 7.58
N ARG A 233 4.80 2.98 8.92
CA ARG A 233 5.29 4.04 9.82
C ARG A 233 6.80 4.24 9.68
N ALA A 234 7.56 3.15 9.61
CA ALA A 234 9.01 3.21 9.37
C ALA A 234 9.38 3.88 8.04
N SER A 235 8.52 3.79 7.03
CA SER A 235 8.69 4.46 5.74
C SER A 235 8.14 5.89 5.70
N GLY A 236 7.54 6.37 6.79
CA GLY A 236 6.87 7.68 6.90
C GLY A 236 5.36 7.62 6.66
N GLY A 237 4.83 6.46 6.25
CA GLY A 237 3.40 6.25 5.98
C GLY A 237 2.54 6.15 7.24
N ALA A 238 1.23 6.07 7.02
CA ALA A 238 0.24 5.79 8.05
C ALA A 238 -1.01 5.21 7.40
N LEU A 239 -1.86 4.57 8.18
CA LEU A 239 -3.17 4.09 7.74
C LEU A 239 -4.27 5.10 8.06
N VAL A 240 -5.43 4.95 7.41
CA VAL A 240 -6.65 5.72 7.67
C VAL A 240 -7.69 4.77 8.28
N PRO A 241 -7.85 4.73 9.63
CA PRO A 241 -8.77 3.79 10.28
C PRO A 241 -10.20 3.88 9.75
N SER A 242 -10.72 5.08 9.55
CA SER A 242 -12.10 5.32 9.08
C SER A 242 -12.39 4.86 7.65
N LYS A 243 -11.36 4.45 6.91
CA LYS A 243 -11.47 3.91 5.54
C LYS A 243 -10.97 2.48 5.44
N SER A 244 -10.48 1.93 6.53
CA SER A 244 -10.02 0.56 6.60
C SER A 244 -11.15 -0.32 7.16
N TYR A 245 -11.25 -1.54 6.67
CA TYR A 245 -12.26 -2.49 7.10
C TYR A 245 -11.73 -3.90 6.92
N TRP A 246 -12.33 -4.86 7.60
CA TRP A 246 -11.92 -6.24 7.51
C TRP A 246 -13.12 -7.18 7.33
N TYR A 247 -12.86 -8.34 6.77
CA TYR A 247 -13.80 -9.43 6.59
C TYR A 247 -13.26 -10.69 7.22
N LEU A 248 -14.16 -11.45 7.85
CA LEU A 248 -13.88 -12.78 8.32
C LEU A 248 -14.63 -13.79 7.46
N ILE A 249 -13.94 -14.85 7.05
CA ILE A 249 -14.52 -16.05 6.46
C ILE A 249 -14.34 -17.16 7.48
N HIS A 250 -15.42 -17.53 8.14
CA HIS A 250 -15.41 -18.58 9.15
C HIS A 250 -16.69 -19.40 9.06
N PHE A 251 -16.55 -20.71 9.30
CA PHE A 251 -17.65 -21.65 9.22
C PHE A 251 -17.78 -22.47 10.50
N LYS A 252 -19.00 -22.73 10.92
CA LYS A 252 -19.32 -23.69 12.00
C LYS A 252 -20.09 -24.87 11.43
N PHE A 253 -19.72 -26.07 11.88
CA PHE A 253 -20.47 -27.27 11.58
C PHE A 253 -21.46 -27.53 12.71
N GLN A 254 -22.75 -27.35 12.43
CA GLN A 254 -23.83 -27.56 13.40
C GLN A 254 -25.01 -28.24 12.72
N ASN A 255 -25.66 -29.17 13.41
CA ASN A 255 -26.85 -29.89 12.89
C ASN A 255 -26.59 -30.55 11.52
N ASN A 256 -25.43 -31.19 11.35
CA ASN A 256 -24.98 -31.81 10.10
C ASN A 256 -24.88 -30.86 8.89
N LYS A 257 -24.70 -29.55 9.13
CA LYS A 257 -24.53 -28.54 8.09
C LYS A 257 -23.42 -27.57 8.45
N TRP A 258 -22.68 -27.15 7.43
CA TRP A 258 -21.81 -26.00 7.52
C TRP A 258 -22.62 -24.71 7.41
N SER A 259 -22.41 -23.79 8.31
CA SER A 259 -23.00 -22.46 8.30
C SER A 259 -21.91 -21.40 8.37
N TYR A 260 -22.09 -20.35 7.59
CA TYR A 260 -21.21 -19.18 7.64
C TYR A 260 -21.43 -18.41 8.94
N VAL A 261 -20.36 -17.99 9.59
CA VAL A 261 -20.41 -17.15 10.79
C VAL A 261 -20.25 -15.70 10.37
N SER A 262 -21.24 -14.88 10.70
CA SER A 262 -21.20 -13.46 10.42
C SER A 262 -20.13 -12.77 11.29
N ILE A 263 -19.47 -11.74 10.73
CA ILE A 263 -18.57 -10.87 11.50
C ILE A 263 -19.30 -10.19 12.67
N ALA A 264 -20.60 -9.95 12.54
CA ALA A 264 -21.43 -9.39 13.62
C ALA A 264 -21.58 -10.33 14.82
N ASP A 265 -21.42 -11.64 14.59
CA ASP A 265 -21.49 -12.68 15.63
C ASP A 265 -20.10 -13.01 16.21
N THR A 266 -19.08 -12.28 15.80
CA THR A 266 -17.69 -12.50 16.19
C THR A 266 -17.33 -11.56 17.34
N PRO A 267 -16.73 -12.05 18.42
CA PRO A 267 -16.26 -11.21 19.51
C PRO A 267 -15.02 -10.41 19.07
N GLY A 268 -15.03 -9.09 19.31
CA GLY A 268 -13.88 -8.23 19.08
C GLY A 268 -13.80 -7.60 17.68
N SER A 269 -12.76 -6.81 17.48
CA SER A 269 -12.46 -6.10 16.24
C SER A 269 -10.95 -5.98 16.07
N LEU A 270 -10.50 -5.77 14.83
CA LEU A 270 -9.11 -5.38 14.57
C LEU A 270 -8.93 -3.88 14.87
N SER A 271 -7.79 -3.53 15.42
CA SER A 271 -7.41 -2.14 15.70
C SER A 271 -6.37 -1.64 14.69
N ILE A 272 -6.50 -0.39 14.29
CA ILE A 272 -5.56 0.32 13.44
C ILE A 272 -5.33 1.68 14.08
N GLN A 273 -4.09 2.07 14.26
CA GLN A 273 -3.76 3.37 14.83
C GLN A 273 -3.86 4.46 13.76
N ASP A 274 -4.31 5.64 14.15
CA ASP A 274 -4.27 6.82 13.29
C ASP A 274 -2.85 7.42 13.20
N VAL A 275 -2.73 8.57 12.53
CA VAL A 275 -1.43 9.28 12.38
C VAL A 275 -0.86 9.75 13.71
N SER A 276 -1.70 9.99 14.72
CA SER A 276 -1.28 10.41 16.07
C SER A 276 -0.83 9.24 16.95
N GLY A 277 -1.05 8.01 16.50
CA GLY A 277 -0.79 6.80 17.28
C GLY A 277 -1.93 6.42 18.23
N LEU A 278 -3.09 7.05 18.08
CA LEU A 278 -4.31 6.70 18.80
C LEU A 278 -5.11 5.65 18.01
N ASN A 279 -5.72 4.72 18.73
CA ASN A 279 -6.55 3.64 18.16
C ASN A 279 -7.97 4.15 17.82
#